data_0cd71d0dc4ad8291333b001d7f601908
#
_entry.id   0cd71d0dc4ad8291333b001d7f601908
#
_cell.length_a   1.000
_cell.length_b   1.000
_cell.length_c   1.000
_cell.angle_alpha   90.00
_cell.angle_beta   90.00
_cell.angle_gamma   90.00
#
_symmetry.space_group_name_H-M   'P 1'
#
loop_
_entity.id
_entity.type
_entity.pdbx_description
1 polymer ?
#
loop_
_entity_poly.entity_id
_entity_poly.type
_entity_poly.pdbx_seq_one_letter_code
_entity_poly.pdbx_strand_id
1 'polypeptide(L)'
;MKKVTSFALLLALPATAAVAAVPYGSMPPGFDRPEIRTVPIAGVYNQYWYNYKTDILEAEKELVSDLRHATDREDRWDAWDEWTSEVVDADKDYVKEMRKKGYRTGRVTVGG
;
A
#
# COMPACT_ATOMS: atom_id res chain seq x y z
N MET A 1 9.99 17.84 -21.78
CA MET A 1 10.05 17.70 -21.42
C MET A 1 10.40 17.79 -20.56
N LYS A 2 10.33 17.94 -20.27
CA LYS A 2 10.55 18.01 -19.52
C LYS A 2 10.40 17.48 -18.60
N LYS A 3 10.12 17.30 -18.22
CA LYS A 3 9.84 16.87 -17.41
C LYS A 3 10.34 15.96 -17.01
N VAL A 4 10.38 15.38 -17.15
CA VAL A 4 10.89 14.40 -17.13
C VAL A 4 11.91 14.38 -16.42
N THR A 5 12.42 14.78 -16.59
CA THR A 5 13.51 14.91 -16.04
C THR A 5 13.42 14.93 -14.73
N SER A 6 12.89 15.55 -14.41
CA SER A 6 12.86 15.73 -13.16
C SER A 6 12.69 14.53 -12.52
N PHE A 7 12.12 13.84 -12.85
CA PHE A 7 11.84 12.83 -12.22
C PHE A 7 12.92 12.06 -11.96
N ALA A 8 13.58 12.10 -12.70
CA ALA A 8 14.63 11.33 -12.54
C ALA A 8 15.17 11.47 -11.26
N LEU A 9 15.45 12.45 -10.98
CA LEU A 9 16.05 12.65 -9.89
C LEU A 9 15.44 12.10 -8.83
N LEU A 10 14.49 12.16 -8.75
CA LEU A 10 13.92 11.77 -7.71
C LEU A 10 14.31 10.52 -7.42
N LEU A 11 14.53 9.83 -8.25
CA LEU A 11 14.79 8.64 -7.98
C LEU A 11 15.82 8.53 -7.08
N ALA A 12 16.50 9.23 -7.15
CA ALA A 12 17.57 9.10 -6.37
C ALA A 12 17.24 9.05 -5.02
N LEU A 13 16.84 9.85 -4.63
CA LEU A 13 16.64 9.89 -3.35
C LEU A 13 15.78 9.08 -2.82
N PRO A 14 15.23 8.70 -3.25
CA PRO A 14 14.35 8.01 -2.74
C PRO A 14 14.60 7.26 -1.75
N ALA A 15 14.82 7.07 -1.82
CA ALA A 15 15.18 6.37 -1.06
C ALA A 15 14.94 6.55 0.11
N THR A 16 14.81 6.62 0.16
CA THR A 16 14.95 6.83 1.12
C THR A 16 14.15 6.93 1.97
N ALA A 17 14.18 6.62 2.17
CA ALA A 17 13.83 6.72 3.20
C ALA A 17 12.87 7.43 3.58
N ALA A 18 12.78 8.07 3.51
CA ALA A 18 11.86 8.81 3.89
C ALA A 18 10.57 8.26 3.98
N VAL A 19 10.40 7.12 3.91
CA VAL A 19 9.14 6.61 4.01
C VAL A 19 8.62 6.80 5.36
N ALA A 20 7.61 7.47 5.54
CA ALA A 20 7.03 7.65 6.83
C ALA A 20 6.32 6.40 7.22
N ALA A 21 6.51 5.95 8.40
CA ALA A 21 5.80 4.78 8.86
C ALA A 21 4.32 5.11 9.05
N VAL A 22 3.48 4.14 8.89
CA VAL A 22 2.07 4.32 9.13
C VAL A 22 1.87 4.61 10.61
N PRO A 23 1.19 5.69 10.94
CA PRO A 23 1.01 6.07 12.35
C PRO A 23 -0.12 5.29 13.00
N TYR A 24 0.11 4.02 13.21
CA TYR A 24 -0.93 3.15 13.75
C TYR A 24 -1.46 3.64 15.10
N GLY A 25 -0.66 4.42 15.82
CA GLY A 25 -1.13 4.95 17.08
C GLY A 25 -2.29 5.92 16.95
N SER A 26 -2.50 6.46 15.74
CA SER A 26 -3.61 7.37 15.52
C SER A 26 -4.81 6.70 14.89
N MET A 27 -4.77 5.38 14.76
CA MET A 27 -5.88 4.65 14.19
C MET A 27 -7.10 4.76 15.09
N PRO A 28 -8.28 5.00 14.53
CA PRO A 28 -9.46 5.11 15.37
C PRO A 28 -9.75 3.82 16.11
N PRO A 29 -10.30 3.90 17.32
CA PRO A 29 -10.64 2.69 18.04
C PRO A 29 -11.67 1.88 17.28
N GLY A 30 -11.48 0.59 17.24
CA GLY A 30 -12.42 -0.28 16.54
C GLY A 30 -12.23 -0.34 15.04
N PHE A 31 -11.22 0.35 14.53
CA PHE A 31 -10.97 0.33 13.11
C PHE A 31 -10.41 -1.03 12.70
N ASP A 32 -10.94 -1.57 11.60
CA ASP A 32 -10.57 -2.90 11.14
C ASP A 32 -9.40 -2.79 10.18
N ARG A 33 -8.23 -3.13 10.63
CA ARG A 33 -7.02 -2.93 9.88
C ARG A 33 -6.84 -4.01 8.82
N PRO A 34 -6.58 -3.64 7.57
CA PRO A 34 -6.38 -4.63 6.53
C PRO A 34 -5.03 -5.31 6.69
N GLU A 35 -4.91 -6.49 6.14
CA GLU A 35 -3.65 -7.20 6.17
C GLU A 35 -2.79 -6.78 5.01
N ILE A 36 -1.50 -6.63 5.24
CA ILE A 36 -0.56 -6.26 4.20
C ILE A 36 0.43 -7.40 4.05
N ARG A 37 0.62 -7.84 2.82
CA ARG A 37 1.52 -8.96 2.57
C ARG A 37 2.96 -8.56 2.81
N THR A 38 3.70 -9.43 3.46
CA THR A 38 5.10 -9.17 3.71
C THR A 38 6.00 -10.07 2.87
N VAL A 39 5.45 -11.10 2.24
CA VAL A 39 6.21 -11.96 1.35
C VAL A 39 5.41 -12.15 0.07
N PRO A 40 6.07 -12.37 -1.05
CA PRO A 40 5.35 -12.48 -2.30
C PRO A 40 4.60 -13.80 -2.42
N ILE A 41 3.55 -13.79 -3.22
CA ILE A 41 2.77 -14.98 -3.51
C ILE A 41 3.70 -16.00 -4.15
N ALA A 42 3.60 -17.23 -3.71
CA ALA A 42 4.41 -18.35 -4.22
C ALA A 42 5.92 -18.10 -4.09
N GLY A 43 6.32 -17.14 -3.30
CA GLY A 43 7.74 -16.84 -3.14
C GLY A 43 8.38 -16.21 -4.36
N VAL A 44 7.58 -15.71 -5.30
CA VAL A 44 8.10 -15.20 -6.57
C VAL A 44 8.26 -13.69 -6.53
N TYR A 45 9.51 -13.24 -6.76
CA TYR A 45 9.80 -11.82 -6.78
C TYR A 45 9.75 -11.34 -8.21
N ASN A 46 8.63 -10.77 -8.62
CA ASN A 46 8.45 -10.29 -9.98
C ASN A 46 7.85 -8.89 -9.94
N GLN A 47 7.58 -8.34 -11.13
CA GLN A 47 7.10 -6.98 -11.20
C GLN A 47 5.77 -6.80 -10.48
N TYR A 48 4.93 -7.83 -10.41
CA TYR A 48 3.64 -7.68 -9.76
C TYR A 48 3.79 -7.56 -8.25
N TRP A 49 4.78 -8.24 -7.69
CA TRP A 49 5.09 -8.08 -6.28
C TRP A 49 5.59 -6.66 -6.00
N TYR A 50 6.47 -6.15 -6.86
CA TYR A 50 7.01 -4.81 -6.64
C TYR A 50 5.97 -3.74 -6.91
N ASN A 51 5.08 -3.96 -7.86
CA ASN A 51 3.95 -3.05 -8.07
C ASN A 51 3.07 -3.01 -6.83
N TYR A 52 2.81 -4.17 -6.23
CA TYR A 52 2.02 -4.23 -5.02
C TYR A 52 2.70 -3.42 -3.91
N LYS A 53 4.00 -3.61 -3.73
CA LYS A 53 4.72 -2.88 -2.69
C LYS A 53 4.68 -1.38 -2.94
N THR A 54 4.81 -0.98 -4.18
CA THR A 54 4.74 0.44 -4.54
C THR A 54 3.36 1.00 -4.21
N ASP A 55 2.33 0.26 -4.55
CA ASP A 55 0.97 0.70 -4.26
C ASP A 55 0.75 0.86 -2.76
N ILE A 56 1.29 -0.07 -1.98
CA ILE A 56 1.17 0.04 -0.53
C ILE A 56 1.91 1.28 -0.01
N LEU A 57 3.11 1.51 -0.52
CA LEU A 57 3.86 2.69 -0.09
C LEU A 57 3.16 3.98 -0.46
N GLU A 58 2.55 4.02 -1.63
CA GLU A 58 1.81 5.21 -2.03
C GLU A 58 0.59 5.42 -1.16
N ALA A 59 -0.09 4.34 -0.82
CA ALA A 59 -1.24 4.44 0.06
C ALA A 59 -0.81 4.97 1.43
N GLU A 60 0.34 4.53 1.92
CA GLU A 60 0.84 5.00 3.20
C GLU A 60 1.19 6.47 3.16
N LYS A 61 1.83 6.92 2.08
CA LYS A 61 2.16 8.32 1.96
C LYS A 61 0.91 9.18 1.94
N GLU A 62 -0.10 8.71 1.23
CA GLU A 62 -1.33 9.44 1.16
C GLU A 62 -2.02 9.50 2.49
N LEU A 63 -2.01 8.41 3.23
CA LEU A 63 -2.60 8.38 4.56
C LEU A 63 -1.92 9.41 5.46
N VAL A 64 -0.59 9.43 5.45
CA VAL A 64 0.13 10.37 6.30
C VAL A 64 -0.22 11.79 5.91
N SER A 65 -0.30 12.06 4.61
CA SER A 65 -0.67 13.40 4.15
C SER A 65 -2.08 13.76 4.56
N ASP A 66 -3.02 12.83 4.38
CA ASP A 66 -4.41 13.09 4.72
C ASP A 66 -4.57 13.32 6.22
N LEU A 67 -3.86 12.54 7.03
CA LEU A 67 -3.94 12.73 8.48
C LEU A 67 -3.36 14.08 8.89
N ARG A 68 -2.32 14.53 8.19
CA ARG A 68 -1.74 15.81 8.50
C ARG A 68 -2.71 16.95 8.20
N HIS A 69 -3.58 16.78 7.22
CA HIS A 69 -4.55 17.78 6.86
C HIS A 69 -5.91 17.61 7.54
N ALA A 70 -6.06 16.54 8.29
CA ALA A 70 -7.33 16.26 8.95
C ALA A 70 -7.58 17.30 10.05
N THR A 71 -8.79 17.79 10.13
CA THR A 71 -9.12 18.81 11.12
C THR A 71 -10.07 18.27 12.19
N ASP A 72 -10.70 17.12 11.96
CA ASP A 72 -11.61 16.58 12.96
C ASP A 72 -11.59 15.06 12.89
N ARG A 73 -12.43 14.46 13.71
CA ARG A 73 -12.46 13.02 13.81
C ARG A 73 -12.95 12.37 12.53
N GLU A 74 -13.90 12.99 11.87
CA GLU A 74 -14.46 12.46 10.66
C GLU A 74 -13.41 12.44 9.56
N ASP A 75 -12.63 13.50 9.43
CA ASP A 75 -11.55 13.55 8.45
C ASP A 75 -10.56 12.43 8.71
N ARG A 76 -10.27 12.15 9.98
CA ARG A 76 -9.33 11.09 10.30
C ARG A 76 -9.89 9.72 9.94
N TRP A 77 -11.19 9.49 10.21
CA TRP A 77 -11.79 8.25 9.82
C TRP A 77 -11.77 8.07 8.30
N ASP A 78 -12.06 9.15 7.57
CA ASP A 78 -12.06 9.09 6.12
C ASP A 78 -10.66 8.76 5.59
N ALA A 79 -9.62 9.31 6.19
CA ALA A 79 -8.27 9.02 5.76
C ALA A 79 -7.94 7.54 5.94
N TRP A 80 -8.33 6.96 7.08
CA TRP A 80 -8.06 5.56 7.34
C TRP A 80 -8.92 4.66 6.44
N ASP A 81 -10.16 5.06 6.16
CA ASP A 81 -11.01 4.31 5.26
C ASP A 81 -10.44 4.28 3.86
N GLU A 82 -9.96 5.41 3.40
CA GLU A 82 -9.38 5.45 2.07
C GLU A 82 -8.13 4.61 1.98
N TRP A 83 -7.28 4.68 3.00
CA TRP A 83 -6.10 3.85 3.05
C TRP A 83 -6.47 2.36 2.97
N THR A 84 -7.48 1.96 3.72
CA THR A 84 -7.93 0.58 3.70
C THR A 84 -8.38 0.17 2.31
N SER A 85 -9.15 1.03 1.65
CA SER A 85 -9.62 0.73 0.30
C SER A 85 -8.45 0.55 -0.65
N GLU A 86 -7.46 1.40 -0.54
CA GLU A 86 -6.31 1.32 -1.43
C GLU A 86 -5.47 0.09 -1.17
N VAL A 87 -5.31 -0.29 0.11
CA VAL A 87 -4.58 -1.48 0.45
C VAL A 87 -5.30 -2.72 -0.07
N VAL A 88 -6.61 -2.77 0.09
CA VAL A 88 -7.39 -3.89 -0.39
C VAL A 88 -7.36 -3.97 -1.92
N ASP A 89 -7.46 -2.83 -2.59
CA ASP A 89 -7.41 -2.81 -4.04
C ASP A 89 -6.04 -3.25 -4.56
N ALA A 90 -4.98 -2.85 -3.90
CA ALA A 90 -3.64 -3.28 -4.28
C ALA A 90 -3.52 -4.80 -4.18
N ASP A 91 -4.10 -5.37 -3.12
CA ASP A 91 -4.06 -6.80 -2.95
C ASP A 91 -4.86 -7.52 -4.03
N LYS A 92 -6.04 -7.01 -4.34
CA LYS A 92 -6.86 -7.61 -5.37
C LYS A 92 -6.17 -7.59 -6.73
N ASP A 93 -5.54 -6.48 -7.06
CA ASP A 93 -4.84 -6.37 -8.33
C ASP A 93 -3.67 -7.34 -8.37
N TYR A 94 -2.94 -7.44 -7.28
CA TYR A 94 -1.79 -8.33 -7.22
C TYR A 94 -2.23 -9.78 -7.38
N VAL A 95 -3.26 -10.20 -6.66
CA VAL A 95 -3.77 -11.55 -6.76
C VAL A 95 -4.24 -11.83 -8.17
N LYS A 96 -4.93 -10.88 -8.78
CA LYS A 96 -5.44 -11.04 -10.12
C LYS A 96 -4.30 -11.27 -11.13
N GLU A 97 -3.26 -10.44 -11.03
CA GLU A 97 -2.15 -10.57 -11.98
C GLU A 97 -1.38 -11.87 -11.76
N MET A 98 -1.17 -12.27 -10.53
CA MET A 98 -0.47 -13.52 -10.26
C MET A 98 -1.27 -14.71 -10.75
N ARG A 99 -2.60 -14.64 -10.58
CA ARG A 99 -3.45 -15.73 -11.05
C ARG A 99 -3.41 -15.84 -12.57
N LYS A 100 -3.37 -14.71 -13.26
CA LYS A 100 -3.26 -14.71 -14.70
C LYS A 100 -1.96 -15.39 -15.15
N LYS A 101 -0.92 -15.28 -14.34
CA LYS A 101 0.35 -15.91 -14.67
C LYS A 101 0.39 -17.36 -14.24
N GLY A 102 -0.66 -17.88 -13.65
CA GLY A 102 -0.73 -19.28 -13.30
C GLY A 102 -0.29 -19.63 -11.90
N TYR A 103 -0.03 -18.62 -11.07
CA TYR A 103 0.39 -18.91 -9.71
C TYR A 103 -0.81 -19.18 -8.81
N ARG A 104 -0.64 -20.08 -7.85
CA ARG A 104 -1.69 -20.36 -6.92
C ARG A 104 -1.79 -19.26 -5.93
N THR A 105 -2.93 -18.66 -5.81
CA THR A 105 -3.12 -17.51 -4.93
C THR A 105 -4.10 -17.79 -3.81
N GLY A 106 -4.51 -19.03 -3.69
CA GLY A 106 -5.48 -19.35 -2.67
C GLY A 106 -4.91 -19.15 -1.30
N ARG A 107 -5.68 -18.82 -0.41
CA ARG A 107 -5.28 -18.48 0.79
C ARG A 107 -5.34 -19.51 1.59
N VAL A 108 -4.95 -19.86 1.86
CA VAL A 108 -4.93 -20.73 2.56
C VAL A 108 -5.17 -20.64 3.76
N THR A 109 -5.45 -20.44 4.11
CA THR A 109 -5.68 -20.35 5.03
C THR A 109 -6.08 -20.79 5.71
N VAL A 110 -6.22 -20.95 5.89
CA VAL A 110 -6.49 -21.21 6.37
C VAL A 110 -6.86 -21.56 6.79
N GLY A 111 -7.01 -21.65 6.97
CA GLY A 111 -7.34 -21.96 7.31
C GLY A 111 -7.60 -22.11 7.09
N GLY A 112 -7.56 -22.10 6.83
CA GLY A 112 -7.82 -22.31 6.62
C GLY A 112 -7.71 -22.32 6.35
#